data_fb1ad797a959358f25f14c6f7363087f
#
_entry.id   fb1ad797a959358f25f14c6f7363087f
#
_cell.length_a   1.000
_cell.length_b   1.000
_cell.length_c   1.000
_cell.angle_alpha   90.00
_cell.angle_beta   90.00
_cell.angle_gamma   90.00
#
_symmetry.space_group_name_H-M   'P 1'
#
loop_
_entity.id
_entity.type
_entity.pdbx_description
1 polymer ?
#
loop_
_entity_poly.entity_id
_entity_poly.type
_entity_poly.pdbx_seq_one_letter_code
_entity_poly.pdbx_strand_id
1 'polypeptide(L)' 'MSRSVYNYTIDVLKKVSFNPLLFKKELSKASSRLLPYEYDELIIWVKKFTFENPHLEKILV' A
#
# COMPACT_ATOMS: atom_id res chain seq x y z
N MET A 1 5.07 -6.94 20.02
CA MET A 1 4.04 -7.30 19.08
C MET A 1 4.52 -7.26 17.66
N SER A 2 4.24 -8.30 16.93
CA SER A 2 4.73 -8.41 15.55
C SER A 2 3.90 -7.55 14.58
N ARG A 3 4.57 -6.89 13.66
CA ARG A 3 3.92 -6.16 12.57
C ARG A 3 4.09 -6.92 11.25
N SER A 4 4.14 -8.25 11.34
CA SER A 4 4.45 -9.07 10.17
C SER A 4 3.47 -8.87 9.02
N VAL A 5 2.17 -8.74 9.31
CA VAL A 5 1.17 -8.52 8.26
C VAL A 5 1.37 -7.14 7.60
N TYR A 6 1.62 -6.11 8.40
CA TYR A 6 1.89 -4.78 7.89
C TYR A 6 3.15 -4.77 7.01
N ASN A 7 4.23 -5.35 7.53
CA ASN A 7 5.50 -5.40 6.79
C ASN A 7 5.37 -6.20 5.50
N TYR A 8 4.65 -7.33 5.56
CA TYR A 8 4.40 -8.15 4.38
C TYR A 8 3.61 -7.35 3.34
N THR A 9 2.62 -6.60 3.78
CA THR A 9 1.80 -5.77 2.88
C THR A 9 2.66 -4.74 2.15
N ILE A 10 3.55 -4.07 2.87
CA ILE A 10 4.46 -3.11 2.24
C ILE A 10 5.36 -3.79 1.22
N ASP A 11 5.89 -4.96 1.55
CA ASP A 11 6.74 -5.71 0.62
C ASP A 11 5.98 -6.07 -0.65
N VAL A 12 4.73 -6.53 -0.51
CA VAL A 12 3.91 -6.87 -1.67
C VAL A 12 3.65 -5.62 -2.53
N LEU A 13 3.30 -4.51 -1.89
CA LEU A 13 3.04 -3.27 -2.63
C LEU A 13 4.27 -2.80 -3.41
N LYS A 14 5.45 -2.92 -2.81
CA LYS A 14 6.69 -2.59 -3.52
C LYS A 14 6.91 -3.49 -4.73
N LYS A 15 6.63 -4.78 -4.58
CA LYS A 15 6.83 -5.75 -5.65
C LYS A 15 5.89 -5.54 -6.83
N VAL A 16 4.68 -5.08 -6.58
CA VAL A 16 3.69 -4.85 -7.64
C VAL A 16 3.65 -3.39 -8.09
N SER A 17 4.59 -2.57 -7.64
CA SER A 17 4.60 -1.14 -7.96
C SER A 17 4.78 -0.85 -9.45
N PHE A 18 5.27 -1.81 -10.22
CA PHE A 18 5.40 -1.65 -11.67
C PHE A 18 4.03 -1.63 -12.38
N ASN A 19 2.98 -2.10 -11.72
CA ASN A 19 1.64 -2.20 -12.32
C ASN A 19 0.62 -1.51 -11.42
N PRO A 20 0.13 -0.30 -11.82
CA PRO A 20 -0.81 0.45 -11.00
C PRO A 20 -2.09 -0.31 -10.65
N LEU A 21 -2.59 -1.15 -11.56
CA LEU A 21 -3.81 -1.92 -11.30
C LEU A 21 -3.58 -2.97 -10.21
N LEU A 22 -2.45 -3.66 -10.27
CA LEU A 22 -2.09 -4.63 -9.24
C LEU A 22 -1.84 -3.94 -7.90
N PHE A 23 -1.18 -2.79 -7.94
CA PHE A 23 -0.93 -2.01 -6.73
C PHE A 23 -2.24 -1.63 -6.04
N LYS A 24 -3.19 -1.10 -6.82
CA LYS A 24 -4.50 -0.73 -6.30
C LYS A 24 -5.23 -1.94 -5.72
N LYS A 25 -5.17 -3.08 -6.40
CA LYS A 25 -5.82 -4.30 -5.96
C LYS A 25 -5.26 -4.78 -4.62
N GLU A 26 -3.94 -4.79 -4.48
CA GLU A 26 -3.31 -5.21 -3.24
C GLU A 26 -3.59 -4.22 -2.11
N LEU A 27 -3.66 -2.94 -2.42
CA LEU A 27 -4.01 -1.93 -1.43
C LEU A 27 -5.45 -2.14 -0.92
N SER A 28 -6.38 -2.46 -1.82
CA SER A 28 -7.76 -2.79 -1.43
C SER A 28 -7.82 -3.99 -0.50
N LYS A 29 -7.02 -5.02 -0.80
CA LYS A 29 -6.96 -6.20 0.07
C LYS A 29 -6.43 -5.86 1.45
N ALA A 30 -5.48 -4.93 1.51
CA ALA A 30 -4.88 -4.53 2.79
C ALA A 30 -5.92 -3.94 3.74
N SER A 31 -6.93 -3.27 3.21
CA SER A 31 -7.96 -2.65 4.05
C SER A 31 -8.73 -3.67 4.86
N SER A 32 -8.82 -4.92 4.39
CA SER A 32 -9.50 -5.99 5.11
C SER A 32 -8.59 -6.81 5.99
N ARG A 33 -7.26 -6.70 5.81
CA ARG A 33 -6.28 -7.47 6.58
C ARG A 33 -5.74 -6.72 7.78
N LEU A 34 -5.61 -5.39 7.65
CA LEU A 34 -4.97 -4.57 8.67
C LEU A 34 -6.00 -4.01 9.63
N LEU A 35 -5.56 -3.76 10.86
CA LEU A 35 -6.35 -3.01 11.82
C LEU A 35 -6.48 -1.57 11.33
N PRO A 36 -7.55 -0.84 11.71
CA PRO A 36 -7.77 0.51 11.21
C PRO A 36 -6.58 1.44 11.36
N TYR A 37 -5.91 1.41 12.52
CA TYR A 37 -4.76 2.31 12.72
C TYR A 37 -3.56 1.90 11.86
N GLU A 38 -3.41 0.61 11.57
CA GLU A 38 -2.36 0.14 10.69
C GLU A 38 -2.63 0.57 9.26
N TYR A 39 -3.89 0.51 8.85
CA TYR A 39 -4.26 0.95 7.52
C TYR A 39 -4.02 2.45 7.35
N ASP A 40 -4.32 3.24 8.38
CA ASP A 40 -4.04 4.67 8.34
C ASP A 40 -2.54 4.94 8.15
N GLU A 41 -1.69 4.20 8.87
CA GLU A 41 -0.25 4.31 8.68
C GLU A 41 0.16 3.90 7.27
N LEU A 42 -0.46 2.84 6.76
CA LEU A 42 -0.17 2.36 5.41
C LEU A 42 -0.49 3.44 4.37
N ILE A 43 -1.62 4.12 4.52
CA ILE A 43 -2.02 5.17 3.58
C ILE A 43 -1.02 6.32 3.59
N ILE A 44 -0.50 6.68 4.76
CA ILE A 44 0.55 7.70 4.84
C ILE A 44 1.77 7.27 4.04
N TRP A 45 2.19 6.02 4.22
CA TRP A 45 3.30 5.45 3.47
C TRP A 45 3.02 5.43 1.96
N VAL A 46 1.80 5.03 1.58
CA VAL A 46 1.40 4.95 0.17
C VAL A 46 1.43 6.32 -0.48
N LYS A 47 0.96 7.35 0.21
CA LYS A 47 1.00 8.72 -0.34
C LYS A 47 2.44 9.15 -0.63
N LYS A 48 3.35 8.86 0.29
CA LYS A 48 4.76 9.19 0.10
C LYS A 48 5.35 8.37 -1.05
N PHE A 49 5.04 7.08 -1.08
CA PHE A 49 5.56 6.18 -2.09
C PHE A 49 5.08 6.56 -3.50
N THR A 50 3.80 6.89 -3.64
CA THR A 50 3.25 7.29 -4.94
C THR A 50 3.76 8.66 -5.37
N PHE A 51 4.07 9.54 -4.42
CA PHE A 51 4.71 10.81 -4.74
C PHE A 51 6.07 10.58 -5.37
N GLU A 52 6.82 9.61 -4.87
CA GLU A 52 8.14 9.24 -5.40
C GLU A 52 8.06 8.40 -6.67
N ASN A 53 6.87 7.89 -6.97
CA ASN A 53 6.62 7.02 -8.13
C ASN A 53 5.41 7.56 -8.89
N PRO A 54 5.58 8.61 -9.71
CA PRO A 54 4.45 9.33 -10.32
C PRO A 54 3.47 8.46 -11.11
N HIS A 55 3.93 7.36 -11.67
CA HIS A 55 3.04 6.47 -12.42
C HIS A 55 1.96 5.83 -11.53
N LEU A 56 2.12 5.89 -10.20
CA LEU A 56 1.16 5.35 -9.25
C LEU A 56 0.21 6.43 -8.69
N GLU A 57 0.47 7.70 -8.93
CA GLU A 57 -0.34 8.77 -8.34
C GLU A 57 -1.82 8.66 -8.67
N LYS A 58 -2.14 8.21 -9.87
CA LYS A 58 -3.52 8.15 -10.35
C LYS A 58 -4.41 7.24 -9.53
N ILE A 59 -3.84 6.29 -8.83
CA ILE A 59 -4.65 5.33 -8.06
C ILE A 59 -5.25 5.92 -6.80
N LEU A 60 -4.74 7.06 -6.35
CA LEU A 60 -5.21 7.74 -5.14
C LEU A 60 -6.24 8.83 -5.42
N VAL A 61 -6.57 9.04 -6.67
CA VAL A 61 -7.51 10.09 -7.08
C VAL A 61 -8.92 9.56 -7.20
#